data_66271337f650ebbd6d6bc3972cc83fb1
#
_entry.id   66271337f650ebbd6d6bc3972cc83fb1
#
_cell.length_a   1.000
_cell.length_b   1.000
_cell.length_c   1.000
_cell.angle_alpha   90.00
_cell.angle_beta   90.00
_cell.angle_gamma   90.00
#
_symmetry.space_group_name_H-M   'P 1'
#
loop_
_entity.id
_entity.type
_entity.pdbx_description
1 polymer ?
#
loop_
_entity_poly.entity_id
_entity_poly.type
_entity_poly.pdbx_seq_one_letter_code
_entity_poly.pdbx_strand_id
1 'polypeptide(L)'
;MKKIVQNKFIAACLFIAVFAACNKDVEYVAEPLNVSEEMSYVKVIHVAPNFTTLTTLADKVNMLYTTSNGMYEKINGTTLAYDNMFPTATNTYVAINSGLIPVRFSIGGVVLADSINFYKTSLTLRPGKKYSYFLTDNVTSSAMFFEDDVPVLGNDQISFRFVHAILNDTAGKNVDLYSVKNAANIYENISPTIATGFEKKPFYNNDTLIVRRSGTGFELARINGLTTVGGRSYSVVYRGNGKVTTSTAK
;
A
#
# COMPACT_ATOMS: atom_id res chain seq x y z
N MET A 1 75.57 28.89 21.16
CA MET A 1 74.83 28.49 19.97
C MET A 1 74.29 27.05 20.00
N LYS A 2 74.73 26.09 20.82
CA LYS A 2 74.25 24.69 20.87
C LYS A 2 72.81 24.49 21.47
N LYS A 3 72.38 25.35 22.41
CA LYS A 3 71.07 25.19 23.09
C LYS A 3 69.82 25.57 22.21
N ILE A 4 70.02 26.48 21.25
CA ILE A 4 68.88 26.94 20.38
C ILE A 4 68.59 25.92 19.31
N VAL A 5 69.57 25.15 18.84
CA VAL A 5 69.34 24.11 17.82
C VAL A 5 68.57 22.90 18.40
N GLN A 6 68.83 22.52 19.65
CA GLN A 6 68.15 21.40 20.30
C GLN A 6 66.64 21.66 20.52
N ASN A 7 66.31 22.92 20.90
CA ASN A 7 64.91 23.24 21.10
C ASN A 7 64.05 23.27 19.78
N LYS A 8 64.71 23.63 18.67
CA LYS A 8 64.00 23.60 17.36
C LYS A 8 63.74 22.16 16.85
N PHE A 9 64.66 21.23 17.16
CA PHE A 9 64.50 19.83 16.80
C PHE A 9 63.40 19.14 17.62
N ILE A 10 63.30 19.44 18.91
CA ILE A 10 62.26 18.91 19.78
C ILE A 10 60.89 19.46 19.35
N ALA A 11 60.81 20.74 18.97
CA ALA A 11 59.50 21.31 18.46
C ALA A 11 59.12 20.72 17.12
N ALA A 12 60.03 20.41 16.20
CA ALA A 12 59.78 19.79 14.94
C ALA A 12 59.29 18.33 15.09
N CYS A 13 59.92 17.56 16.01
CA CYS A 13 59.48 16.20 16.31
C CYS A 13 58.09 16.13 16.99
N LEU A 14 57.74 17.10 17.84
CA LEU A 14 56.42 17.19 18.44
C LEU A 14 55.35 17.54 17.40
N PHE A 15 55.67 18.37 16.41
CA PHE A 15 54.74 18.73 15.36
C PHE A 15 54.43 17.54 14.40
N ILE A 16 55.45 16.70 14.13
CA ILE A 16 55.27 15.49 13.29
C ILE A 16 54.47 14.41 14.03
N ALA A 17 54.60 14.29 15.34
CA ALA A 17 53.85 13.33 16.14
C ALA A 17 52.34 13.66 16.23
N VAL A 18 51.97 14.95 16.11
CA VAL A 18 50.54 15.36 16.15
C VAL A 18 49.83 15.03 14.82
N PHE A 19 50.55 15.02 13.68
CA PHE A 19 49.97 14.66 12.40
C PHE A 19 49.91 13.15 12.15
N ALA A 20 50.68 12.34 12.88
CA ALA A 20 50.63 10.88 12.77
C ALA A 20 49.50 10.22 13.63
N ALA A 21 48.82 10.99 14.49
CA ALA A 21 47.78 10.48 15.37
C ALA A 21 46.34 10.61 14.79
N CYS A 22 46.19 11.15 13.58
CA CYS A 22 44.88 11.41 12.96
C CYS A 22 44.61 10.60 11.68
N ASN A 23 45.19 9.41 11.56
CA ASN A 23 44.77 8.48 10.49
C ASN A 23 44.48 7.09 11.08
N LYS A 24 43.53 7.02 11.98
CA LYS A 24 42.64 5.85 11.98
C LYS A 24 41.51 6.22 11.05
N ASP A 25 41.61 5.81 9.80
CA ASP A 25 40.46 5.58 8.98
C ASP A 25 39.64 4.57 9.73
N VAL A 26 38.72 5.07 10.54
CA VAL A 26 37.58 4.26 10.98
C VAL A 26 36.78 4.10 9.68
N GLU A 27 37.10 3.05 8.94
CA GLU A 27 36.24 2.54 7.90
C GLU A 27 34.93 2.21 8.62
N TYR A 28 34.02 3.19 8.61
CA TYR A 28 32.63 2.92 8.88
C TYR A 28 32.16 2.03 7.73
N VAL A 29 32.39 0.74 7.87
CA VAL A 29 31.56 -0.24 7.19
C VAL A 29 30.18 -0.03 7.83
N ALA A 30 29.42 0.91 7.26
CA ALA A 30 27.99 0.92 7.46
C ALA A 30 27.55 -0.45 6.94
N GLU A 31 27.40 -1.42 7.85
CA GLU A 31 26.65 -2.61 7.52
C GLU A 31 25.36 -2.08 6.90
N PRO A 32 25.05 -2.46 5.65
CA PRO A 32 23.79 -2.07 5.08
C PRO A 32 22.73 -2.60 6.04
N LEU A 33 22.08 -1.69 6.77
CA LEU A 33 20.91 -2.03 7.55
C LEU A 33 20.01 -2.77 6.58
N ASN A 34 19.86 -4.07 6.78
CA ASN A 34 18.99 -4.89 5.96
C ASN A 34 17.53 -4.59 6.37
N VAL A 35 17.16 -3.33 6.16
CA VAL A 35 15.87 -2.74 6.54
C VAL A 35 14.72 -3.56 5.93
N SER A 36 15.01 -4.31 4.87
CA SER A 36 14.02 -5.14 4.18
C SER A 36 13.58 -6.37 5.00
N GLU A 37 14.40 -6.89 5.90
CA GLU A 37 14.07 -8.09 6.68
C GLU A 37 13.16 -7.81 7.87
N GLU A 38 13.07 -6.56 8.30
CA GLU A 38 12.22 -6.15 9.43
C GLU A 38 10.97 -5.40 9.00
N MET A 39 10.89 -5.00 7.74
CA MET A 39 9.82 -4.16 7.22
C MET A 39 8.83 -4.94 6.37
N SER A 40 7.60 -4.52 6.44
CA SER A 40 6.51 -4.90 5.54
C SER A 40 6.02 -3.68 4.79
N TYR A 41 5.30 -3.89 3.72
CA TYR A 41 4.90 -2.83 2.80
C TYR A 41 3.38 -2.80 2.67
N VAL A 42 2.77 -1.68 3.01
CA VAL A 42 1.30 -1.54 3.04
C VAL A 42 0.83 -0.46 2.08
N LYS A 43 -0.23 -0.75 1.36
CA LYS A 43 -1.02 0.21 0.56
C LYS A 43 -2.42 0.26 1.12
N VAL A 44 -2.95 1.47 1.31
CA VAL A 44 -4.31 1.71 1.81
C VAL A 44 -5.18 2.25 0.70
N ILE A 45 -6.34 1.65 0.48
CA ILE A 45 -7.30 2.03 -0.56
C ILE A 45 -8.65 2.29 0.10
N HIS A 46 -9.16 3.52 -0.05
CA HIS A 46 -10.43 3.90 0.54
C HIS A 46 -11.57 3.73 -0.45
N VAL A 47 -12.34 2.65 -0.29
CA VAL A 47 -13.47 2.30 -1.15
C VAL A 47 -14.82 2.26 -0.42
N ALA A 48 -14.87 2.86 0.78
CA ALA A 48 -16.06 2.94 1.62
C ALA A 48 -16.84 4.26 1.37
N PRO A 49 -17.93 4.25 0.60
CA PRO A 49 -18.70 5.46 0.32
C PRO A 49 -19.48 5.98 1.53
N ASN A 50 -19.78 5.10 2.49
CA ASN A 50 -20.68 5.42 3.61
C ASN A 50 -19.97 5.92 4.87
N PHE A 51 -18.67 6.25 4.78
CA PHE A 51 -17.99 6.95 5.88
C PHE A 51 -18.65 8.28 6.24
N THR A 52 -19.32 8.89 5.28
CA THR A 52 -20.04 10.15 5.44
C THR A 52 -21.20 10.12 6.43
N THR A 53 -21.75 8.94 6.71
CA THR A 53 -22.94 8.82 7.60
C THR A 53 -22.62 9.01 9.08
N LEU A 54 -21.36 8.96 9.49
CA LEU A 54 -20.96 9.07 10.88
C LEU A 54 -20.69 10.51 11.34
N THR A 55 -20.32 11.39 10.44
CA THR A 55 -20.08 12.81 10.73
C THR A 55 -20.19 13.67 9.49
N THR A 56 -20.49 14.94 9.65
CA THR A 56 -20.49 15.95 8.55
C THR A 56 -19.09 16.27 8.00
N LEU A 57 -18.03 15.65 8.55
CA LEU A 57 -16.63 15.86 8.15
C LEU A 57 -16.03 14.68 7.34
N ALA A 58 -16.79 13.74 6.93
CA ALA A 58 -16.38 12.37 6.93
C ALA A 58 -16.03 11.70 5.62
N ASP A 59 -15.61 12.40 4.62
CA ASP A 59 -15.04 11.74 3.43
C ASP A 59 -13.56 11.40 3.58
N LYS A 60 -12.92 11.78 4.69
CA LYS A 60 -11.47 11.74 4.83
C LYS A 60 -11.05 10.97 6.07
N VAL A 61 -10.17 10.00 5.87
CA VAL A 61 -9.73 9.07 6.89
C VAL A 61 -8.22 9.14 7.07
N ASN A 62 -7.76 8.98 8.32
CA ASN A 62 -6.37 8.68 8.63
C ASN A 62 -6.28 7.24 9.12
N MET A 63 -5.30 6.50 8.62
CA MET A 63 -4.87 5.23 9.17
C MET A 63 -3.64 5.46 10.02
N LEU A 64 -3.72 5.07 11.29
CA LEU A 64 -2.63 5.16 12.25
C LEU A 64 -2.18 3.76 12.63
N TYR A 65 -0.89 3.56 12.81
CA TYR A 65 -0.31 2.32 13.29
C TYR A 65 0.55 2.58 14.53
N THR A 66 0.74 1.55 15.34
CA THR A 66 1.59 1.64 16.52
C THR A 66 3.05 1.34 16.14
N THR A 67 3.93 2.26 16.46
CA THR A 67 5.38 2.10 16.30
C THR A 67 5.99 1.27 17.43
N SER A 68 7.24 0.87 17.30
CA SER A 68 7.96 0.07 18.29
C SER A 68 8.05 0.72 19.69
N ASN A 69 7.97 2.03 19.76
CA ASN A 69 7.96 2.80 21.00
C ASN A 69 6.54 3.01 21.60
N GLY A 70 5.53 2.35 21.02
CA GLY A 70 4.12 2.45 21.46
C GLY A 70 3.40 3.73 21.03
N MET A 71 4.04 4.57 20.24
CA MET A 71 3.42 5.79 19.70
C MET A 71 2.58 5.45 18.46
N TYR A 72 1.56 6.26 18.22
CA TYR A 72 0.79 6.16 16.97
C TYR A 72 1.33 7.12 15.93
N GLU A 73 1.62 6.56 14.76
CA GLU A 73 2.01 7.34 13.58
C GLU A 73 0.99 7.16 12.47
N LYS A 74 0.87 8.19 11.65
CA LYS A 74 -0.06 8.19 10.53
C LYS A 74 0.61 7.56 9.30
N ILE A 75 -0.01 6.52 8.74
CA ILE A 75 0.46 5.89 7.50
C ILE A 75 0.32 6.85 6.32
N ASN A 76 -0.85 7.46 6.17
CA ASN A 76 -1.12 8.36 5.05
C ASN A 76 -0.64 9.78 5.38
N GLY A 77 0.24 10.34 4.57
CA GLY A 77 0.78 11.69 4.76
C GLY A 77 -0.32 12.76 4.78
N THR A 78 -1.32 12.65 3.92
CA THR A 78 -2.55 13.46 3.89
C THR A 78 -3.75 12.59 4.20
N THR A 79 -4.86 13.19 4.62
CA THR A 79 -6.12 12.48 4.83
C THR A 79 -6.58 11.79 3.56
N LEU A 80 -6.99 10.54 3.66
CA LEU A 80 -7.40 9.72 2.53
C LEU A 80 -8.90 9.90 2.28
N ALA A 81 -9.25 10.53 1.17
CA ALA A 81 -10.64 10.66 0.73
C ALA A 81 -11.16 9.37 0.09
N TYR A 82 -12.48 9.25 0.02
CA TYR A 82 -13.12 8.18 -0.75
C TYR A 82 -12.60 8.16 -2.20
N ASP A 83 -12.42 6.96 -2.74
CA ASP A 83 -11.87 6.69 -4.07
C ASP A 83 -10.36 6.99 -4.23
N ASN A 84 -9.66 7.24 -3.15
CA ASN A 84 -8.24 7.47 -3.16
C ASN A 84 -7.46 6.32 -2.53
N MET A 85 -6.17 6.29 -2.83
CA MET A 85 -5.22 5.35 -2.24
C MET A 85 -4.00 6.07 -1.68
N PHE A 86 -3.33 5.44 -0.74
CA PHE A 86 -2.05 5.90 -0.25
C PHE A 86 -1.05 4.72 -0.17
N PRO A 87 0.16 4.86 -0.68
CA PRO A 87 0.65 6.02 -1.46
C PRO A 87 -0.12 6.24 -2.76
N THR A 88 -0.19 7.50 -3.21
CA THR A 88 -0.90 7.87 -4.44
C THR A 88 -0.20 7.37 -5.70
N ALA A 89 1.13 7.19 -5.63
CA ALA A 89 1.85 6.58 -6.73
C ALA A 89 1.46 5.11 -6.84
N THR A 90 1.10 4.69 -8.03
CA THR A 90 0.40 3.43 -8.30
C THR A 90 1.19 2.17 -7.95
N ASN A 91 2.52 2.26 -7.98
CA ASN A 91 3.42 1.12 -7.74
C ASN A 91 4.18 1.18 -6.40
N THR A 92 3.80 2.08 -5.50
CA THR A 92 4.47 2.27 -4.22
C THR A 92 3.66 1.72 -3.06
N TYR A 93 4.37 1.42 -1.97
CA TYR A 93 3.83 1.00 -0.68
C TYR A 93 4.53 1.77 0.43
N VAL A 94 3.89 1.91 1.57
CA VAL A 94 4.52 2.46 2.78
C VAL A 94 5.22 1.32 3.51
N ALA A 95 6.48 1.52 3.88
CA ALA A 95 7.20 0.60 4.73
C ALA A 95 6.78 0.83 6.19
N ILE A 96 6.38 -0.22 6.88
CA ILE A 96 6.09 -0.24 8.32
C ILE A 96 6.70 -1.49 8.95
N ASN A 97 6.90 -1.48 10.25
CA ASN A 97 7.46 -2.64 10.96
C ASN A 97 6.61 -3.89 10.72
N SER A 98 7.27 -5.04 10.65
CA SER A 98 6.61 -6.34 10.59
C SER A 98 6.11 -6.78 11.97
N GLY A 99 5.27 -7.82 12.01
CA GLY A 99 4.70 -8.39 13.22
C GLY A 99 3.21 -8.11 13.37
N LEU A 100 2.72 -8.23 14.59
CA LEU A 100 1.34 -7.88 14.94
C LEU A 100 1.27 -6.38 15.24
N ILE A 101 0.76 -5.62 14.31
CA ILE A 101 0.72 -4.16 14.37
C ILE A 101 -0.70 -3.68 14.66
N PRO A 102 -0.95 -3.09 15.84
CA PRO A 102 -2.22 -2.42 16.11
C PRO A 102 -2.41 -1.23 15.17
N VAL A 103 -3.57 -1.16 14.55
CA VAL A 103 -3.96 -0.05 13.69
C VAL A 103 -5.29 0.53 14.12
N ARG A 104 -5.47 1.80 13.87
CA ARG A 104 -6.74 2.49 14.10
C ARG A 104 -7.02 3.49 12.99
N PHE A 105 -8.28 3.75 12.79
CA PHE A 105 -8.77 4.72 11.83
C PHE A 105 -9.40 5.88 12.55
N SER A 106 -8.99 7.10 12.21
CA SER A 106 -9.56 8.34 12.73
C SER A 106 -10.14 9.16 11.58
N ILE A 107 -11.09 10.03 11.92
CA ILE A 107 -11.66 10.99 11.00
C ILE A 107 -10.61 12.05 10.66
N GLY A 108 -10.59 12.48 9.40
CA GLY A 108 -9.64 13.48 8.91
C GLY A 108 -9.69 14.79 9.69
N GLY A 109 -8.51 15.36 9.91
CA GLY A 109 -8.33 16.64 10.62
C GLY A 109 -8.02 16.50 12.11
N VAL A 110 -8.34 15.38 12.76
CA VAL A 110 -8.01 15.14 14.18
C VAL A 110 -7.28 13.81 14.31
N VAL A 111 -6.02 13.86 14.69
CA VAL A 111 -5.11 12.73 14.53
C VAL A 111 -5.04 11.81 15.75
N LEU A 112 -5.29 12.27 16.96
CA LEU A 112 -4.87 11.52 18.16
C LEU A 112 -5.94 11.36 19.27
N ALA A 113 -7.10 11.96 19.17
CA ALA A 113 -8.12 11.83 20.22
C ALA A 113 -8.85 10.48 20.10
N ASP A 114 -8.82 9.69 21.17
CA ASP A 114 -9.44 8.36 21.21
C ASP A 114 -10.96 8.37 20.93
N SER A 115 -11.63 9.47 21.24
CA SER A 115 -13.06 9.66 21.01
C SER A 115 -13.49 9.69 19.54
N ILE A 116 -12.53 9.88 18.63
CA ILE A 116 -12.77 10.01 17.19
C ILE A 116 -12.20 8.83 16.39
N ASN A 117 -11.63 7.86 17.07
CA ASN A 117 -11.24 6.61 16.44
C ASN A 117 -12.49 5.73 16.30
N PHE A 118 -12.90 5.51 15.07
CA PHE A 118 -14.13 4.76 14.81
C PHE A 118 -13.89 3.27 14.55
N TYR A 119 -12.65 2.89 14.25
CA TYR A 119 -12.30 1.49 14.00
C TYR A 119 -10.89 1.18 14.51
N LYS A 120 -10.75 0.06 15.22
CA LYS A 120 -9.48 -0.45 15.72
C LYS A 120 -9.34 -1.92 15.31
N THR A 121 -8.18 -2.31 14.85
CA THR A 121 -7.85 -3.70 14.52
C THR A 121 -6.35 -3.94 14.66
N SER A 122 -5.88 -5.13 14.36
CA SER A 122 -4.47 -5.45 14.25
C SER A 122 -4.17 -6.12 12.94
N LEU A 123 -3.05 -5.80 12.34
CA LEU A 123 -2.54 -6.41 11.12
C LEU A 123 -1.39 -7.35 11.46
N THR A 124 -1.43 -8.56 10.93
CA THR A 124 -0.28 -9.47 10.98
C THR A 124 0.52 -9.30 9.70
N LEU A 125 1.70 -8.72 9.82
CA LEU A 125 2.57 -8.38 8.71
C LEU A 125 3.83 -9.24 8.75
N ARG A 126 4.12 -9.92 7.65
CA ARG A 126 5.34 -10.72 7.49
C ARG A 126 6.45 -9.91 6.84
N PRO A 127 7.72 -10.05 7.29
CA PRO A 127 8.85 -9.34 6.73
C PRO A 127 8.95 -9.48 5.21
N GLY A 128 9.29 -8.40 4.52
CA GLY A 128 9.47 -8.36 3.06
C GLY A 128 8.19 -8.46 2.23
N LYS A 129 7.02 -8.66 2.88
CA LYS A 129 5.75 -8.85 2.16
C LYS A 129 5.04 -7.54 1.90
N LYS A 130 4.28 -7.51 0.80
CA LYS A 130 3.42 -6.41 0.39
C LYS A 130 1.97 -6.72 0.71
N TYR A 131 1.23 -5.71 1.10
CA TYR A 131 -0.18 -5.84 1.50
C TYR A 131 -1.02 -4.71 0.96
N SER A 132 -2.23 -5.03 0.55
CA SER A 132 -3.28 -4.06 0.26
C SER A 132 -4.37 -4.10 1.32
N TYR A 133 -4.68 -2.94 1.87
CA TYR A 133 -5.75 -2.73 2.83
C TYR A 133 -6.86 -1.92 2.17
N PHE A 134 -8.03 -2.52 1.98
CA PHE A 134 -9.20 -1.86 1.43
C PHE A 134 -10.16 -1.50 2.55
N LEU A 135 -10.40 -0.21 2.74
CA LEU A 135 -11.48 0.27 3.59
C LEU A 135 -12.80 0.10 2.84
N THR A 136 -13.64 -0.81 3.30
CA THR A 136 -14.90 -1.15 2.66
C THR A 136 -16.10 -0.51 3.37
N ASP A 137 -17.26 -0.70 2.85
CA ASP A 137 -18.53 -0.03 2.94
C ASP A 137 -19.08 0.33 4.33
N ASN A 138 -18.57 -0.23 5.42
CA ASN A 138 -19.05 0.12 6.75
C ASN A 138 -17.90 0.28 7.73
N VAL A 139 -17.87 1.44 8.33
CA VAL A 139 -16.87 1.88 9.31
C VAL A 139 -16.69 0.93 10.49
N THR A 140 -17.68 0.14 10.79
CA THR A 140 -17.70 -0.64 12.03
C THR A 140 -17.23 -2.08 11.86
N SER A 141 -17.06 -2.60 10.66
CA SER A 141 -16.89 -4.04 10.54
C SER A 141 -15.97 -4.58 9.47
N SER A 142 -15.53 -3.82 8.49
CA SER A 142 -14.87 -4.53 7.40
C SER A 142 -13.80 -3.75 6.68
N ALA A 143 -12.62 -4.16 6.97
CA ALA A 143 -11.50 -3.94 6.10
C ALA A 143 -11.16 -5.27 5.42
N MET A 144 -10.89 -5.20 4.15
CA MET A 144 -10.32 -6.30 3.41
C MET A 144 -8.80 -6.12 3.41
N PHE A 145 -8.10 -7.12 3.92
CA PHE A 145 -6.65 -7.08 4.02
C PHE A 145 -6.05 -8.32 3.34
N PHE A 146 -5.20 -8.09 2.33
CA PHE A 146 -4.63 -9.16 1.53
C PHE A 146 -3.13 -8.99 1.36
N GLU A 147 -2.41 -10.11 1.39
CA GLU A 147 -1.04 -10.14 0.92
C GLU A 147 -1.02 -10.05 -0.61
N ASP A 148 -0.18 -9.17 -1.12
CA ASP A 148 -0.02 -8.92 -2.56
C ASP A 148 1.11 -9.80 -3.10
N ASP A 149 0.78 -11.04 -3.47
CA ASP A 149 1.70 -11.93 -4.18
C ASP A 149 1.72 -11.53 -5.67
N VAL A 150 2.53 -10.51 -5.95
CA VAL A 150 2.63 -9.93 -7.29
C VAL A 150 3.65 -10.71 -8.12
N PRO A 151 3.26 -11.37 -9.22
CA PRO A 151 4.17 -12.16 -10.01
C PRO A 151 5.21 -11.30 -10.74
N VAL A 152 6.39 -11.87 -10.95
CA VAL A 152 7.38 -11.27 -11.85
C VAL A 152 6.88 -11.40 -13.30
N LEU A 153 6.84 -10.29 -14.02
CA LEU A 153 6.29 -10.18 -15.36
C LEU A 153 7.37 -9.82 -16.37
N GLY A 154 7.26 -10.39 -17.58
CA GLY A 154 7.92 -9.87 -18.77
C GLY A 154 7.25 -8.59 -19.28
N ASN A 155 7.90 -7.88 -20.19
CA ASN A 155 7.37 -6.65 -20.78
C ASN A 155 6.14 -6.87 -21.66
N ASP A 156 5.88 -8.12 -22.07
CA ASP A 156 4.77 -8.58 -22.89
C ASP A 156 3.57 -9.11 -22.09
N GLN A 157 3.65 -9.07 -20.77
CA GLN A 157 2.65 -9.59 -19.86
C GLN A 157 2.16 -8.53 -18.88
N ILE A 158 0.94 -8.71 -18.41
CA ILE A 158 0.40 -8.03 -17.25
C ILE A 158 -0.05 -9.07 -16.23
N SER A 159 -0.29 -8.64 -15.00
CA SER A 159 -1.10 -9.43 -14.12
C SER A 159 -2.33 -8.64 -13.66
N PHE A 160 -3.37 -9.39 -13.37
CA PHE A 160 -4.66 -8.87 -12.93
C PHE A 160 -5.12 -9.57 -11.68
N ARG A 161 -5.75 -8.82 -10.78
CA ARG A 161 -6.67 -9.37 -9.78
C ARG A 161 -7.96 -8.59 -9.80
N PHE A 162 -9.03 -9.23 -9.39
CA PHE A 162 -10.33 -8.62 -9.19
C PHE A 162 -10.67 -8.56 -7.70
N VAL A 163 -11.21 -7.44 -7.25
CA VAL A 163 -11.58 -7.20 -5.85
C VAL A 163 -13.05 -6.80 -5.82
N HIS A 164 -13.88 -7.62 -5.19
CA HIS A 164 -15.27 -7.30 -4.93
C HIS A 164 -15.38 -6.64 -3.56
N ALA A 165 -15.28 -5.31 -3.51
CA ALA A 165 -15.17 -4.53 -2.28
C ALA A 165 -16.52 -4.00 -1.75
N ILE A 166 -17.63 -4.52 -2.23
CA ILE A 166 -18.97 -4.17 -1.72
C ILE A 166 -19.37 -5.18 -0.66
N LEU A 167 -19.57 -4.72 0.57
CA LEU A 167 -19.95 -5.59 1.69
C LEU A 167 -21.43 -6.02 1.61
N ASN A 168 -22.30 -5.03 1.41
CA ASN A 168 -23.74 -5.19 1.35
C ASN A 168 -24.23 -4.89 -0.06
N ASP A 169 -23.77 -5.67 -1.03
CA ASP A 169 -24.46 -5.67 -2.30
C ASP A 169 -25.91 -6.11 -2.01
N THR A 170 -26.87 -5.18 -2.15
CA THR A 170 -28.30 -5.47 -1.94
C THR A 170 -28.79 -6.60 -2.82
N ALA A 171 -28.02 -6.95 -3.84
CA ALA A 171 -28.21 -8.15 -4.62
C ALA A 171 -27.63 -9.39 -3.93
N GLY A 172 -26.78 -9.26 -2.88
CA GLY A 172 -26.20 -10.36 -2.08
C GLY A 172 -25.51 -11.41 -2.92
N LYS A 173 -24.97 -11.03 -4.09
CA LYS A 173 -24.71 -11.98 -5.16
C LYS A 173 -23.29 -11.82 -5.67
N ASN A 174 -22.78 -12.96 -6.03
CA ASN A 174 -21.49 -13.04 -6.69
C ASN A 174 -21.51 -12.29 -8.02
N VAL A 175 -20.36 -11.84 -8.42
CA VAL A 175 -20.19 -11.09 -9.66
C VAL A 175 -19.15 -11.74 -10.56
N ASP A 176 -19.27 -11.48 -11.86
CA ASP A 176 -18.28 -11.82 -12.88
C ASP A 176 -17.63 -10.55 -13.41
N LEU A 177 -16.35 -10.62 -13.73
CA LEU A 177 -15.65 -9.58 -14.49
C LEU A 177 -15.53 -10.04 -15.93
N TYR A 178 -16.17 -9.36 -16.85
CA TYR A 178 -16.27 -9.71 -18.26
C TYR A 178 -15.47 -8.73 -19.13
N SER A 179 -14.74 -9.24 -20.11
CA SER A 179 -14.09 -8.49 -21.17
C SER A 179 -14.97 -8.46 -22.41
N VAL A 180 -15.33 -7.26 -22.86
CA VAL A 180 -16.14 -7.11 -24.08
C VAL A 180 -15.35 -7.53 -25.30
N LYS A 181 -14.08 -7.13 -25.38
CA LYS A 181 -13.21 -7.44 -26.52
C LYS A 181 -12.95 -8.93 -26.68
N ASN A 182 -12.77 -9.63 -25.57
CA ASN A 182 -12.52 -11.07 -25.58
C ASN A 182 -13.83 -11.90 -25.58
N ALA A 183 -14.97 -11.26 -25.41
CA ALA A 183 -16.29 -11.88 -25.27
C ALA A 183 -16.32 -13.00 -24.22
N ALA A 184 -15.57 -12.84 -23.12
CA ALA A 184 -15.40 -13.86 -22.09
C ALA A 184 -15.24 -13.25 -20.69
N ASN A 185 -15.62 -14.03 -19.67
CA ASN A 185 -15.31 -13.68 -18.30
C ASN A 185 -13.82 -13.83 -18.02
N ILE A 186 -13.26 -12.81 -17.36
CA ILE A 186 -11.87 -12.81 -16.84
C ILE A 186 -11.85 -13.52 -15.49
N TYR A 187 -12.87 -13.23 -14.67
CA TYR A 187 -13.14 -13.87 -13.38
C TYR A 187 -14.62 -14.14 -13.25
N GLU A 188 -14.94 -15.23 -12.56
CA GLU A 188 -16.32 -15.71 -12.41
C GLU A 188 -16.67 -15.96 -10.95
N ASN A 189 -17.91 -15.71 -10.61
CA ASN A 189 -18.52 -16.11 -9.34
C ASN A 189 -17.80 -15.56 -8.10
N ILE A 190 -17.35 -14.32 -8.16
CA ILE A 190 -16.61 -13.69 -7.06
C ILE A 190 -17.55 -13.14 -6.01
N SER A 191 -17.47 -13.69 -4.81
CA SER A 191 -18.30 -13.28 -3.67
C SER A 191 -17.92 -11.88 -3.14
N PRO A 192 -18.85 -11.19 -2.48
CA PRO A 192 -18.55 -9.96 -1.74
C PRO A 192 -17.36 -10.13 -0.79
N THR A 193 -16.57 -9.08 -0.64
CA THR A 193 -15.38 -9.00 0.23
C THR A 193 -14.22 -9.95 -0.13
N ILE A 194 -14.22 -10.48 -1.34
CA ILE A 194 -13.16 -11.36 -1.83
C ILE A 194 -12.27 -10.59 -2.83
N ALA A 195 -10.98 -10.81 -2.75
CA ALA A 195 -10.02 -10.52 -3.80
C ALA A 195 -9.49 -11.83 -4.39
N THR A 196 -9.41 -11.90 -5.72
CA THR A 196 -8.69 -12.99 -6.39
C THR A 196 -7.18 -12.83 -6.20
N GLY A 197 -6.40 -13.87 -6.47
CA GLY A 197 -4.95 -13.74 -6.65
C GLY A 197 -4.60 -12.89 -7.88
N PHE A 198 -3.35 -12.46 -7.95
CA PHE A 198 -2.81 -11.87 -9.17
C PHE A 198 -2.51 -12.98 -10.18
N GLU A 199 -3.16 -12.93 -11.33
CA GLU A 199 -2.98 -13.88 -12.43
C GLU A 199 -2.35 -13.20 -13.64
N LYS A 200 -1.41 -13.87 -14.32
CA LYS A 200 -0.85 -13.38 -15.58
C LYS A 200 -1.92 -13.39 -16.66
N LYS A 201 -2.06 -12.27 -17.35
CA LYS A 201 -3.03 -12.08 -18.43
C LYS A 201 -2.36 -11.39 -19.63
N PRO A 202 -2.90 -11.54 -20.85
CA PRO A 202 -2.47 -10.77 -22.01
C PRO A 202 -2.83 -9.28 -21.80
N PHE A 203 -2.24 -8.44 -22.64
CA PHE A 203 -2.56 -7.00 -22.64
C PHE A 203 -4.03 -6.74 -22.99
N TYR A 204 -4.58 -5.74 -22.29
CA TYR A 204 -5.80 -5.09 -22.68
C TYR A 204 -5.45 -3.79 -23.41
N ASN A 205 -6.02 -3.60 -24.58
CA ASN A 205 -5.87 -2.39 -25.38
C ASN A 205 -7.26 -1.90 -25.78
N ASN A 206 -7.68 -0.78 -25.19
CA ASN A 206 -8.98 -0.17 -25.39
C ASN A 206 -10.14 -1.18 -25.20
N ASP A 207 -10.05 -1.99 -24.14
CA ASP A 207 -11.11 -2.95 -23.78
C ASP A 207 -12.15 -2.31 -22.84
N THR A 208 -13.37 -2.80 -22.89
CA THR A 208 -14.38 -2.47 -21.90
C THR A 208 -14.54 -3.66 -20.95
N LEU A 209 -14.28 -3.42 -19.66
CA LEU A 209 -14.53 -4.40 -18.62
C LEU A 209 -15.89 -4.13 -17.98
N ILE A 210 -16.68 -5.16 -17.84
CA ILE A 210 -18.03 -5.09 -17.26
C ILE A 210 -18.10 -6.01 -16.05
N VAL A 211 -18.51 -5.44 -14.92
CA VAL A 211 -18.93 -6.22 -13.76
C VAL A 211 -20.38 -6.62 -13.98
N ARG A 212 -20.66 -7.92 -13.98
CA ARG A 212 -22.00 -8.49 -14.19
C ARG A 212 -22.43 -9.28 -12.96
N ARG A 213 -23.72 -9.38 -12.75
CA ARG A 213 -24.27 -10.36 -11.81
C ARG A 213 -23.92 -11.76 -12.32
N SER A 214 -23.30 -12.57 -11.45
CA SER A 214 -22.78 -13.89 -11.82
C SER A 214 -23.88 -14.78 -12.43
N GLY A 215 -23.50 -15.48 -13.50
CA GLY A 215 -24.39 -16.35 -14.27
C GLY A 215 -25.45 -15.62 -15.08
N THR A 216 -25.37 -14.27 -15.20
CA THR A 216 -26.34 -13.48 -15.98
C THR A 216 -25.62 -12.46 -16.88
N GLY A 217 -26.35 -11.87 -17.82
CA GLY A 217 -25.86 -10.74 -18.60
C GLY A 217 -26.09 -9.37 -17.96
N PHE A 218 -26.65 -9.34 -16.72
CA PHE A 218 -27.02 -8.09 -16.08
C PHE A 218 -25.79 -7.29 -15.63
N GLU A 219 -25.60 -6.13 -16.24
CA GLU A 219 -24.49 -5.23 -15.95
C GLU A 219 -24.72 -4.46 -14.65
N LEU A 220 -23.71 -4.42 -13.80
CA LEU A 220 -23.68 -3.67 -12.55
C LEU A 220 -22.79 -2.43 -12.64
N ALA A 221 -21.64 -2.54 -13.33
CA ALA A 221 -20.69 -1.46 -13.50
C ALA A 221 -19.77 -1.72 -14.70
N ARG A 222 -19.08 -0.67 -15.21
CA ARG A 222 -18.12 -0.81 -16.31
C ARG A 222 -16.93 0.14 -16.21
N ILE A 223 -15.85 -0.28 -16.83
CA ILE A 223 -14.70 0.56 -17.20
C ILE A 223 -14.59 0.55 -18.71
N ASN A 224 -14.69 1.71 -19.36
CA ASN A 224 -14.53 1.83 -20.79
C ASN A 224 -13.08 2.13 -21.16
N GLY A 225 -12.63 1.57 -22.27
CA GLY A 225 -11.35 1.94 -22.89
C GLY A 225 -10.12 1.57 -22.06
N LEU A 226 -10.18 0.51 -21.25
CA LEU A 226 -9.03 0.07 -20.46
C LEU A 226 -7.86 -0.29 -21.38
N THR A 227 -6.75 0.41 -21.19
CA THR A 227 -5.46 0.12 -21.83
C THR A 227 -4.43 -0.16 -20.75
N THR A 228 -3.77 -1.29 -20.85
CA THR A 228 -2.77 -1.74 -19.89
C THR A 228 -1.36 -1.62 -20.46
N VAL A 229 -0.39 -1.50 -19.57
CA VAL A 229 1.04 -1.41 -19.91
C VAL A 229 1.73 -2.68 -19.42
N GLY A 230 2.59 -3.24 -20.26
CA GLY A 230 3.34 -4.44 -19.93
C GLY A 230 4.25 -4.31 -18.73
N GLY A 231 4.53 -5.42 -18.08
CA GLY A 231 5.31 -5.49 -16.86
C GLY A 231 4.60 -4.92 -15.63
N ARG A 232 3.29 -4.62 -15.70
CA ARG A 232 2.52 -4.05 -14.59
C ARG A 232 1.43 -4.99 -14.10
N SER A 233 1.13 -4.86 -12.81
CA SER A 233 0.06 -5.57 -12.14
C SER A 233 -1.08 -4.63 -11.77
N TYR A 234 -2.31 -5.04 -12.03
CA TYR A 234 -3.51 -4.23 -11.87
C TYR A 234 -4.49 -4.88 -10.91
N SER A 235 -5.04 -4.10 -9.98
CA SER A 235 -6.23 -4.48 -9.22
C SER A 235 -7.44 -3.78 -9.82
N VAL A 236 -8.41 -4.53 -10.28
CA VAL A 236 -9.73 -4.03 -10.69
C VAL A 236 -10.65 -4.15 -9.48
N VAL A 237 -11.16 -3.03 -9.00
CA VAL A 237 -11.93 -2.96 -7.76
C VAL A 237 -13.36 -2.57 -8.07
N TYR A 238 -14.31 -3.49 -7.82
CA TYR A 238 -15.73 -3.20 -7.80
C TYR A 238 -16.11 -2.75 -6.40
N ARG A 239 -16.55 -1.52 -6.28
CA ARG A 239 -16.72 -0.81 -5.02
C ARG A 239 -18.08 -0.16 -4.88
N GLY A 240 -18.36 0.33 -3.68
CA GLY A 240 -19.62 0.95 -3.31
C GLY A 240 -20.16 1.95 -4.34
N ASN A 241 -21.46 2.11 -4.40
CA ASN A 241 -22.20 2.86 -5.43
C ASN A 241 -22.13 2.27 -6.86
N GLY A 242 -21.82 0.97 -6.99
CA GLY A 242 -21.80 0.31 -8.29
C GLY A 242 -20.73 0.84 -9.24
N LYS A 243 -19.62 1.34 -8.72
CA LYS A 243 -18.48 1.80 -9.52
C LYS A 243 -17.38 0.76 -9.58
N VAL A 244 -16.67 0.77 -10.67
CA VAL A 244 -15.45 -0.03 -10.84
C VAL A 244 -14.28 0.87 -11.21
N THR A 245 -13.13 0.64 -10.57
CA THR A 245 -11.89 1.39 -10.80
C THR A 245 -10.70 0.45 -10.90
N THR A 246 -9.61 0.95 -11.45
CA THR A 246 -8.33 0.23 -11.49
C THR A 246 -7.33 0.89 -10.56
N SER A 247 -6.53 0.07 -9.88
CA SER A 247 -5.31 0.51 -9.22
C SER A 247 -4.14 -0.36 -9.68
N THR A 248 -2.96 0.21 -9.77
CA THR A 248 -1.78 -0.52 -10.19
C THR A 248 -1.00 -0.98 -8.96
N ALA A 249 -0.65 -2.26 -8.92
CA ALA A 249 0.27 -2.84 -7.95
C ALA A 249 1.49 -3.37 -8.70
N LYS A 250 2.67 -2.85 -8.42
CA LYS A 250 3.93 -3.42 -8.91
C LYS A 250 4.97 -3.32 -7.82
#